data_b93efaf0962a55afd73f5e0f535dd21a
#
_entry.id   b93efaf0962a55afd73f5e0f535dd21a
#
_cell.length_a   1.000
_cell.length_b   1.000
_cell.length_c   1.000
_cell.angle_alpha   90.00
_cell.angle_beta   90.00
_cell.angle_gamma   90.00
#
_symmetry.space_group_name_H-M   'P 1'
#
loop_
_entity.id
_entity.type
_entity.pdbx_description
1 polymer ?
#
loop_
_entity_poly.entity_id
_entity_poly.type
_entity_poly.pdbx_seq_one_letter_code
_entity_poly.pdbx_strand_id
1 'polypeptide(L)'
;MADWEPAPYRDYKWIVRDPELLGGKLAVRGTRLSVSFVLACLGEGMSAEEIAQTYGPFPPQAIPETMKVAAELLHSGYVAA
;
A
#
# COMPACT_ATOMS: atom_id res chain seq x y z
N MET A 1 -9.33 -13.42 18.17
CA MET A 1 -8.95 -13.18 17.35
C MET A 1 -9.55 -12.41 16.41
N ALA A 2 -10.58 -12.19 16.38
CA ALA A 2 -11.25 -11.40 15.44
C ALA A 2 -10.79 -10.00 15.39
N ASP A 3 -10.14 -9.54 16.39
CA ASP A 3 -9.81 -8.14 16.45
C ASP A 3 -8.41 -7.79 15.98
N TRP A 4 -7.73 -8.72 15.37
CA TRP A 4 -6.39 -8.41 14.90
C TRP A 4 -6.45 -7.44 13.72
N GLU A 5 -5.68 -6.38 13.79
CA GLU A 5 -5.53 -5.45 12.70
C GLU A 5 -4.08 -5.05 12.58
N PRO A 6 -3.58 -4.88 11.37
CA PRO A 6 -2.20 -4.44 11.19
C PRO A 6 -2.02 -3.02 11.71
N ALA A 7 -0.83 -2.74 12.21
CA ALA A 7 -0.53 -1.42 12.73
C ALA A 7 -0.43 -0.40 11.59
N PRO A 8 -0.99 0.79 11.77
CA PRO A 8 -0.84 1.81 10.74
C PRO A 8 0.61 2.25 10.62
N TYR A 9 1.00 2.61 9.41
CA TYR A 9 2.34 3.10 9.17
C TYR A 9 2.30 4.62 9.33
N ARG A 10 3.02 5.13 10.31
CA ARG A 10 3.02 6.57 10.60
C ARG A 10 1.59 7.07 10.76
N ASP A 11 1.25 8.17 10.11
CA ASP A 11 -0.07 8.76 10.22
C ASP A 11 -1.01 8.32 9.11
N TYR A 12 -0.62 7.36 8.32
CA TYR A 12 -1.44 6.95 7.19
C TYR A 12 -2.65 6.14 7.65
N LYS A 13 -3.78 6.40 7.05
CA LYS A 13 -4.98 5.66 7.35
C LYS A 13 -5.02 4.34 6.60
N TRP A 14 -4.54 4.34 5.36
CA TRP A 14 -4.66 3.18 4.49
C TRP A 14 -3.37 2.40 4.28
N ILE A 15 -2.27 2.86 4.83
CA ILE A 15 -0.99 2.17 4.70
C ILE A 15 -0.64 1.57 6.05
N VAL A 16 -0.37 0.28 6.06
CA VAL A 16 -0.09 -0.46 7.30
C VAL A 16 1.21 -1.23 7.16
N ARG A 17 1.77 -1.61 8.29
CA ARG A 17 2.95 -2.43 8.33
C ARG A 17 2.84 -3.34 9.53
N ASP A 18 2.93 -4.64 9.29
CA ASP A 18 2.80 -5.61 10.36
C ASP A 18 3.67 -6.81 10.02
N PRO A 19 4.49 -7.30 10.96
CA PRO A 19 5.38 -8.44 10.66
C PRO A 19 4.63 -9.66 10.19
N GLU A 20 3.35 -9.80 10.57
CA GLU A 20 2.58 -10.96 10.18
C GLU A 20 1.85 -10.77 8.85
N LEU A 21 1.98 -9.59 8.25
CA LEU A 21 1.35 -9.32 6.97
C LEU A 21 2.45 -9.11 5.94
N LEU A 22 2.54 -10.01 4.98
CA LEU A 22 3.51 -9.90 3.88
C LEU A 22 4.95 -9.73 4.39
N GLY A 23 5.26 -10.37 5.52
CA GLY A 23 6.62 -10.32 6.05
C GLY A 23 7.06 -8.94 6.51
N GLY A 24 6.13 -8.08 6.86
CA GLY A 24 6.45 -6.74 7.35
C GLY A 24 6.57 -5.69 6.26
N LYS A 25 6.19 -6.00 5.03
CA LYS A 25 6.21 -5.00 3.98
C LYS A 25 5.07 -4.02 4.18
N LEU A 26 5.25 -2.81 3.66
CA LEU A 26 4.16 -1.85 3.66
C LEU A 26 3.04 -2.37 2.76
N ALA A 27 1.84 -2.31 3.23
CA ALA A 27 0.69 -2.87 2.55
C ALA A 27 -0.50 -1.93 2.64
N VAL A 28 -1.50 -2.17 1.79
CA VAL A 28 -2.74 -1.40 1.83
C VAL A 28 -3.69 -2.09 2.79
N ARG A 29 -4.24 -1.31 3.74
CA ARG A 29 -5.13 -1.82 4.78
C ARG A 29 -6.30 -2.56 4.16
N GLY A 30 -6.60 -3.71 4.72
CA GLY A 30 -7.74 -4.51 4.25
C GLY A 30 -7.43 -5.38 3.04
N THR A 31 -6.21 -5.36 2.57
CA THR A 31 -5.80 -6.18 1.43
C THR A 31 -4.55 -6.95 1.78
N ARG A 32 -4.14 -7.86 0.91
CA ARG A 32 -2.85 -8.52 1.03
C ARG A 32 -1.92 -8.03 -0.06
N LEU A 33 -2.12 -6.79 -0.51
CA LEU A 33 -1.32 -6.21 -1.57
C LEU A 33 -0.31 -5.25 -0.97
N SER A 34 0.96 -5.44 -1.30
CA SER A 34 1.99 -4.52 -0.83
C SER A 34 1.90 -3.20 -1.57
N VAL A 35 2.43 -2.17 -0.97
CA VAL A 35 2.49 -0.86 -1.62
C VAL A 35 3.27 -0.97 -2.92
N SER A 36 4.39 -1.71 -2.93
CA SER A 36 5.18 -1.83 -4.16
C SER A 36 4.40 -2.55 -5.25
N PHE A 37 3.60 -3.55 -4.89
CA PHE A 37 2.78 -4.25 -5.88
C PHE A 37 1.71 -3.33 -6.45
N VAL A 38 1.07 -2.55 -5.59
CA VAL A 38 0.06 -1.60 -6.05
C VAL A 38 0.68 -0.56 -6.98
N LEU A 39 1.87 -0.07 -6.62
CA LEU A 39 2.56 0.88 -7.50
C LEU A 39 2.86 0.27 -8.86
N ALA A 40 3.26 -1.00 -8.88
CA ALA A 40 3.51 -1.67 -10.15
C ALA A 40 2.24 -1.77 -10.98
N CYS A 41 1.11 -2.07 -10.34
CA CYS A 41 -0.16 -2.12 -11.05
C CYS A 41 -0.52 -0.77 -11.65
N LEU A 42 -0.32 0.30 -10.87
CA LEU A 42 -0.60 1.64 -11.37
C LEU A 42 0.34 1.99 -12.51
N GLY A 43 1.59 1.54 -12.42
CA GLY A 43 2.55 1.74 -13.49
C GLY A 43 2.19 1.03 -14.77
N GLU A 44 1.40 -0.05 -14.67
CA GLU A 44 0.90 -0.74 -15.85
C GLU A 44 -0.37 -0.10 -16.39
N GLY A 45 -0.82 0.95 -15.77
CA GLY A 45 -2.03 1.65 -16.24
C GLY A 45 -3.31 1.16 -15.61
N MET A 46 -3.25 0.33 -14.59
CA MET A 46 -4.46 -0.17 -13.96
C MET A 46 -5.08 0.91 -13.08
N SER A 47 -6.41 0.98 -13.09
CA SER A 47 -7.15 1.84 -12.18
C SER A 47 -7.41 1.08 -10.88
N ALA A 48 -7.86 1.80 -9.85
CA ALA A 48 -8.26 1.16 -8.60
C ALA A 48 -9.35 0.12 -8.84
N GLU A 49 -10.27 0.41 -9.73
CA GLU A 49 -11.34 -0.52 -10.06
C GLU A 49 -10.80 -1.78 -10.71
N GLU A 50 -9.84 -1.65 -11.59
CA GLU A 50 -9.23 -2.81 -12.24
C GLU A 50 -8.43 -3.64 -11.25
N ILE A 51 -7.75 -3.00 -10.31
CA ILE A 51 -7.06 -3.72 -9.27
C ILE A 51 -8.06 -4.52 -8.44
N ALA A 52 -9.19 -3.89 -8.08
CA ALA A 52 -10.21 -4.58 -7.30
C ALA A 52 -10.80 -5.76 -8.05
N GLN A 53 -10.99 -5.63 -9.35
CA GLN A 53 -11.55 -6.72 -10.15
C GLN A 53 -10.59 -7.88 -10.26
N THR A 54 -9.30 -7.61 -10.28
CA THR A 54 -8.31 -8.65 -10.50
C THR A 54 -7.88 -9.31 -9.19
N TYR A 55 -7.70 -8.53 -8.12
CA TYR A 55 -7.08 -9.02 -6.90
C TYR A 55 -7.98 -8.98 -5.68
N GLY A 56 -9.22 -8.56 -5.83
CA GLY A 56 -10.17 -8.51 -4.72
C GLY A 56 -10.37 -7.08 -4.22
N PRO A 57 -11.27 -6.90 -3.27
CA PRO A 57 -11.66 -5.55 -2.85
C PRO A 57 -10.47 -4.66 -2.55
N PHE A 58 -10.49 -3.45 -3.08
CA PHE A 58 -9.39 -2.52 -2.94
C PHE A 58 -9.95 -1.13 -2.70
N PRO A 59 -9.58 -0.46 -1.61
CA PRO A 59 -10.11 0.88 -1.32
C PRO A 59 -9.45 1.92 -2.21
N PRO A 60 -10.22 2.61 -3.05
CA PRO A 60 -9.61 3.61 -3.93
C PRO A 60 -9.00 4.76 -3.15
N GLN A 61 -9.46 4.98 -1.91
CA GLN A 61 -8.91 6.04 -1.07
C GLN A 61 -7.46 5.77 -0.70
N ALA A 62 -6.98 4.53 -0.88
CA ALA A 62 -5.59 4.21 -0.58
C ALA A 62 -4.62 4.72 -1.66
N ILE A 63 -5.11 5.06 -2.85
CA ILE A 63 -4.23 5.49 -3.94
C ILE A 63 -3.43 6.73 -3.57
N PRO A 64 -4.05 7.81 -3.10
CA PRO A 64 -3.26 9.00 -2.75
C PRO A 64 -2.22 8.71 -1.67
N GLU A 65 -2.56 7.88 -0.69
CA GLU A 65 -1.60 7.55 0.36
C GLU A 65 -0.48 6.66 -0.15
N THR A 66 -0.80 5.74 -1.05
CA THR A 66 0.22 4.93 -1.69
C THR A 66 1.23 5.80 -2.44
N MET A 67 0.73 6.79 -3.15
CA MET A 67 1.60 7.72 -3.86
C MET A 67 2.44 8.55 -2.90
N LYS A 68 1.84 9.03 -1.81
CA LYS A 68 2.56 9.85 -0.84
C LYS A 68 3.66 9.06 -0.15
N VAL A 69 3.38 7.83 0.26
CA VAL A 69 4.40 7.06 0.95
C VAL A 69 5.53 6.70 0.00
N ALA A 70 5.23 6.45 -1.26
CA ALA A 70 6.26 6.17 -2.25
C ALA A 70 7.15 7.40 -2.43
N ALA A 71 6.54 8.57 -2.51
CA ALA A 71 7.31 9.80 -2.66
C ALA A 71 8.22 10.04 -1.47
N GLU A 72 7.72 9.78 -0.27
CA GLU A 72 8.52 9.96 0.93
C GLU A 72 9.70 9.01 0.97
N LEU A 73 9.48 7.75 0.61
CA LEU A 73 10.55 6.77 0.63
C LEU A 73 11.61 7.05 -0.41
N LEU A 74 11.19 7.49 -1.59
CA LEU A 74 12.15 7.83 -2.62
C LEU A 74 12.93 9.07 -2.25
N HIS A 75 12.27 10.06 -1.63
CA HIS A 75 12.93 11.29 -1.23
C HIS A 75 14.01 11.01 -0.18
N SER A 76 13.69 10.17 0.80
CA SER A 76 14.65 9.93 1.86
C SER A 76 15.72 8.93 1.48
N GLY A 77 15.43 8.01 0.59
CA GLY A 77 16.39 6.97 0.25
C GLY A 77 17.18 7.18 -1.02
N TYR A 78 16.81 8.17 -1.85
CA TYR A 78 17.44 8.36 -3.13
C TYR A 78 18.33 9.59 -3.10
N VAL A 79 19.57 9.38 -2.81
CA VAL A 79 20.45 10.45 -2.58
C VAL A 79 20.92 11.16 -3.82
N ALA A 80 20.89 10.53 -4.91
CA ALA A 80 21.39 11.13 -6.13
C ALA A 80 20.51 12.19 -6.71
N ALA A 81 19.34 12.28 -6.24
CA ALA A 81 18.40 13.24 -6.80
C ALA A 81 18.86 14.67 -6.66
#